data_56d29bce1374d223ba14ba20cd1f743c
#
_entry.id   56d29bce1374d223ba14ba20cd1f743c
#
_cell.length_a   1.000
_cell.length_b   1.000
_cell.length_c   1.000
_cell.angle_alpha   90.00
_cell.angle_beta   90.00
_cell.angle_gamma   90.00
#
_symmetry.space_group_name_H-M   'P 1'
#
loop_
_entity.id
_entity.type
_entity.pdbx_description
1 polymer ?
#
loop_
_entity_poly.entity_id
_entity_poly.type
_entity_poly.pdbx_seq_one_letter_code
_entity_poly.pdbx_strand_id
1 'polypeptide(L)'
;MKKKILLLIIISLPALGSEIIDKRKQLFQENKDHMRFIYKAMQSGDMDPIINSSMAIEKFASEMPEYFPEGSESRGASDNIWSDFEGFIKSAKANQLAAQKLKLAAQVNEIEKLNGLFNELSNTCKSCHRSYKN
;
A
#
# COMPACT_ATOMS: atom_id res chain seq x y z
N MET A 1 -38.02 -49.34 3.64
CA MET A 1 -37.82 -48.02 3.04
C MET A 1 -36.60 -47.37 3.70
N LYS A 2 -35.49 -47.33 3.01
CA LYS A 2 -34.25 -46.74 3.53
C LYS A 2 -34.27 -45.23 3.22
N LYS A 3 -34.47 -44.39 4.28
CA LYS A 3 -34.36 -42.92 4.15
C LYS A 3 -32.89 -42.54 3.94
N LYS A 4 -32.54 -42.08 2.75
CA LYS A 4 -31.24 -41.48 2.49
C LYS A 4 -31.24 -40.09 3.09
N ILE A 5 -30.50 -39.89 4.19
CA ILE A 5 -30.21 -38.56 4.77
C ILE A 5 -29.18 -37.92 3.87
N LEU A 6 -29.62 -36.90 3.13
CA LEU A 6 -28.73 -36.05 2.34
C LEU A 6 -28.04 -35.10 3.32
N LEU A 7 -26.78 -35.38 3.65
CA LEU A 7 -25.95 -34.51 4.47
C LEU A 7 -25.55 -33.30 3.62
N LEU A 8 -26.22 -32.16 3.86
CA LEU A 8 -25.88 -30.90 3.22
C LEU A 8 -24.62 -30.37 3.89
N ILE A 9 -23.47 -30.57 3.25
CA ILE A 9 -22.20 -29.99 3.67
C ILE A 9 -22.26 -28.50 3.34
N ILE A 10 -22.58 -27.66 4.31
CA ILE A 10 -22.43 -26.20 4.20
C ILE A 10 -20.95 -25.93 4.27
N ILE A 11 -20.29 -25.81 3.11
CA ILE A 11 -18.94 -25.29 3.02
C ILE A 11 -19.06 -23.77 3.29
N SER A 12 -18.85 -23.36 4.56
CA SER A 12 -18.65 -21.97 4.89
C SER A 12 -17.33 -21.54 4.22
N LEU A 13 -17.42 -20.81 3.09
CA LEU A 13 -16.27 -20.09 2.57
C LEU A 13 -15.80 -19.12 3.66
N PRO A 14 -14.58 -19.25 4.18
CA PRO A 14 -14.01 -18.20 5.02
C PRO A 14 -14.05 -16.90 4.21
N ALA A 15 -14.44 -15.80 4.85
CA ALA A 15 -14.66 -14.54 4.19
C ALA A 15 -13.36 -14.09 3.49
N LEU A 16 -13.29 -14.23 2.18
CA LEU A 16 -12.21 -13.70 1.32
C LEU A 16 -11.90 -12.22 1.65
N GLY A 17 -12.92 -11.48 2.15
CA GLY A 17 -12.79 -10.12 2.63
C GLY A 17 -11.86 -9.95 3.85
N SER A 18 -11.83 -10.88 4.81
CA SER A 18 -10.98 -10.75 6.01
C SER A 18 -9.50 -10.96 5.69
N GLU A 19 -9.17 -11.93 4.83
CA GLU A 19 -7.78 -12.21 4.44
C GLU A 19 -7.16 -11.04 3.66
N ILE A 20 -7.91 -10.43 2.73
CA ILE A 20 -7.42 -9.28 1.97
C ILE A 20 -7.28 -8.04 2.84
N ILE A 21 -8.16 -7.85 3.83
CA ILE A 21 -8.06 -6.75 4.80
C ILE A 21 -6.80 -6.93 5.65
N ASP A 22 -6.51 -8.11 6.14
CA ASP A 22 -5.31 -8.37 6.94
C ASP A 22 -4.04 -8.21 6.10
N LYS A 23 -4.06 -8.69 4.86
CA LYS A 23 -2.93 -8.53 3.94
C LYS A 23 -2.62 -7.06 3.66
N ARG A 24 -3.62 -6.24 3.34
CA ARG A 24 -3.40 -4.81 3.10
C ARG A 24 -2.92 -4.06 4.35
N LYS A 25 -3.41 -4.41 5.54
CA LYS A 25 -2.91 -3.84 6.80
C LYS A 25 -1.43 -4.15 7.01
N GLN A 26 -1.02 -5.39 6.75
CA GLN A 26 0.38 -5.79 6.79
C GLN A 26 1.22 -4.96 5.81
N LEU A 27 0.79 -4.84 4.55
CA LEU A 27 1.51 -4.08 3.51
C LEU A 27 1.65 -2.60 3.86
N PHE A 28 0.62 -1.97 4.45
CA PHE A 28 0.73 -0.60 4.95
C PHE A 28 1.69 -0.47 6.13
N GLN A 29 1.75 -1.47 7.01
CA GLN A 29 2.74 -1.49 8.09
C GLN A 29 4.15 -1.62 7.52
N GLU A 30 4.38 -2.51 6.56
CA GLU A 30 5.64 -2.64 5.85
C GLU A 30 6.05 -1.33 5.15
N ASN A 31 5.10 -0.64 4.50
CA ASN A 31 5.34 0.68 3.92
C ASN A 31 5.83 1.70 4.94
N LYS A 32 5.22 1.73 6.12
CA LYS A 32 5.66 2.59 7.23
C LYS A 32 7.09 2.27 7.66
N ASP A 33 7.45 0.98 7.69
CA ASP A 33 8.80 0.55 8.04
C ASP A 33 9.79 0.94 6.94
N HIS A 34 9.44 0.80 5.67
CA HIS A 34 10.25 1.26 4.54
C HIS A 34 10.51 2.78 4.59
N MET A 35 9.50 3.59 4.91
CA MET A 35 9.71 5.04 5.08
C MET A 35 10.72 5.36 6.20
N ARG A 36 10.70 4.60 7.30
CA ARG A 36 11.69 4.75 8.38
C ARG A 36 13.09 4.31 7.96
N PHE A 37 13.21 3.24 7.17
CA PHE A 37 14.50 2.78 6.66
C PHE A 37 15.11 3.80 5.71
N ILE A 38 14.32 4.36 4.79
CA ILE A 38 14.76 5.44 3.90
C ILE A 38 15.28 6.64 4.72
N TYR A 39 14.49 7.10 5.69
CA TYR A 39 14.87 8.24 6.52
C TYR A 39 16.21 8.03 7.25
N LYS A 40 16.42 6.87 7.84
CA LYS A 40 17.69 6.50 8.50
C LYS A 40 18.85 6.41 7.53
N ALA A 41 18.63 5.79 6.38
CA ALA A 41 19.65 5.61 5.35
C ALA A 41 20.12 6.94 4.73
N MET A 42 19.19 7.89 4.55
CA MET A 42 19.53 9.25 4.12
C MET A 42 20.48 9.95 5.09
N GLN A 43 20.40 9.68 6.39
CA GLN A 43 21.31 10.26 7.39
C GLN A 43 22.69 9.60 7.37
N SER A 44 22.78 8.32 7.05
CA SER A 44 24.05 7.58 6.95
C SER A 44 24.71 7.66 5.58
N GLY A 45 23.97 8.14 4.55
CA GLY A 45 24.44 8.17 3.17
C GLY A 45 24.47 6.81 2.47
N ASP A 46 23.77 5.81 3.02
CA ASP A 46 23.68 4.48 2.42
C ASP A 46 22.55 4.41 1.42
N MET A 47 22.88 4.25 0.13
CA MET A 47 21.89 4.26 -0.95
C MET A 47 21.11 2.95 -1.07
N ASP A 48 21.67 1.81 -0.70
CA ASP A 48 21.02 0.51 -0.88
C ASP A 48 19.68 0.38 -0.13
N PRO A 49 19.56 0.76 1.15
CA PRO A 49 18.26 0.76 1.82
C PRO A 49 17.25 1.74 1.22
N ILE A 50 17.71 2.89 0.67
CA ILE A 50 16.84 3.85 -0.01
C ILE A 50 16.26 3.22 -1.27
N ILE A 51 17.13 2.61 -2.10
CA ILE A 51 16.74 1.95 -3.35
C ILE A 51 15.75 0.82 -3.07
N ASN A 52 16.11 -0.10 -2.16
CA ASN A 52 15.31 -1.28 -1.87
C ASN A 52 13.95 -0.93 -1.25
N SER A 53 13.92 0.01 -0.31
CA SER A 53 12.67 0.45 0.33
C SER A 53 11.77 1.23 -0.64
N SER A 54 12.34 2.10 -1.45
CA SER A 54 11.58 2.83 -2.49
C SER A 54 11.00 1.87 -3.53
N MET A 55 11.73 0.84 -3.93
CA MET A 55 11.24 -0.21 -4.84
C MET A 55 10.07 -0.99 -4.23
N ALA A 56 10.13 -1.32 -2.93
CA ALA A 56 9.05 -2.01 -2.23
C ALA A 56 7.79 -1.13 -2.15
N ILE A 57 7.95 0.17 -1.84
CA ILE A 57 6.83 1.13 -1.82
C ILE A 57 6.24 1.30 -3.22
N GLU A 58 7.06 1.45 -4.25
CA GLU A 58 6.64 1.54 -5.66
C GLU A 58 5.79 0.33 -6.07
N LYS A 59 6.27 -0.88 -5.74
CA LYS A 59 5.56 -2.13 -6.03
C LYS A 59 4.19 -2.16 -5.34
N PHE A 60 4.16 -1.96 -4.04
CA PHE A 60 2.88 -1.97 -3.30
C PHE A 60 1.91 -0.90 -3.81
N ALA A 61 2.38 0.31 -4.08
CA ALA A 61 1.54 1.38 -4.61
C ALA A 61 0.92 1.01 -5.97
N SER A 62 1.65 0.30 -6.83
CA SER A 62 1.13 -0.17 -8.13
C SER A 62 0.05 -1.25 -7.99
N GLU A 63 0.12 -2.07 -6.95
CA GLU A 63 -0.82 -3.17 -6.66
C GLU A 63 -1.94 -2.73 -5.71
N MET A 64 -1.83 -1.58 -5.06
CA MET A 64 -2.71 -1.15 -3.97
C MET A 64 -4.20 -1.22 -4.28
N PRO A 65 -4.70 -0.82 -5.47
CA PRO A 65 -6.12 -0.92 -5.78
C PRO A 65 -6.66 -2.36 -5.71
N GLU A 66 -5.85 -3.37 -6.00
CA GLU A 66 -6.25 -4.78 -5.97
C GLU A 66 -6.58 -5.28 -4.55
N TYR A 67 -6.06 -4.60 -3.52
CA TYR A 67 -6.32 -4.93 -2.13
C TYR A 67 -7.59 -4.26 -1.56
N PHE A 68 -8.37 -3.56 -2.41
CA PHE A 68 -9.61 -2.87 -2.04
C PHE A 68 -10.80 -3.26 -2.94
N PRO A 69 -11.08 -4.57 -3.13
CA PRO A 69 -12.27 -4.98 -3.85
C PRO A 69 -13.53 -4.53 -3.10
N GLU A 70 -14.65 -4.43 -3.82
CA GLU A 70 -15.96 -4.23 -3.19
C GLU A 70 -16.22 -5.31 -2.13
N GLY A 71 -16.85 -4.92 -1.02
CA GLY A 71 -17.12 -5.81 0.11
C GLY A 71 -15.92 -6.01 1.06
N SER A 72 -14.82 -5.24 0.88
CA SER A 72 -13.66 -5.28 1.78
C SER A 72 -13.59 -4.06 2.71
N GLU A 73 -14.73 -3.49 3.08
CA GLU A 73 -14.84 -2.38 4.02
C GLU A 73 -14.20 -2.73 5.35
N SER A 74 -13.56 -1.76 5.98
CA SER A 74 -12.98 -1.92 7.31
C SER A 74 -12.93 -0.58 8.04
N ARG A 75 -12.80 -0.62 9.37
CA ARG A 75 -12.84 0.58 10.21
C ARG A 75 -11.85 1.68 9.80
N GLY A 76 -10.69 1.32 9.26
CA GLY A 76 -9.66 2.29 8.86
C GLY A 76 -9.77 2.76 7.40
N ALA A 77 -10.66 2.16 6.62
CA ALA A 77 -10.88 2.50 5.22
C ALA A 77 -12.14 3.35 5.09
N SER A 78 -12.01 4.54 4.52
CA SER A 78 -13.17 5.40 4.24
C SER A 78 -13.98 4.83 3.08
N ASP A 79 -15.30 4.99 3.14
CA ASP A 79 -16.22 4.62 2.04
C ASP A 79 -15.90 5.37 0.74
N ASN A 80 -15.18 6.50 0.84
CA ASN A 80 -14.71 7.25 -0.32
C ASN A 80 -13.83 6.42 -1.25
N ILE A 81 -13.16 5.38 -0.75
CA ILE A 81 -12.35 4.48 -1.59
C ILE A 81 -13.20 3.90 -2.72
N TRP A 82 -14.39 3.41 -2.39
CA TRP A 82 -15.26 2.74 -3.36
C TRP A 82 -16.18 3.73 -4.10
N SER A 83 -16.60 4.82 -3.46
CA SER A 83 -17.41 5.85 -4.12
C SER A 83 -16.62 6.72 -5.11
N ASP A 84 -15.32 6.86 -4.92
CA ASP A 84 -14.36 7.56 -5.80
C ASP A 84 -13.15 6.68 -6.11
N PHE A 85 -13.39 5.47 -6.62
CA PHE A 85 -12.32 4.50 -6.86
C PHE A 85 -11.29 4.99 -7.88
N GLU A 86 -11.72 5.78 -8.87
CA GLU A 86 -10.80 6.40 -9.84
C GLU A 86 -9.83 7.39 -9.15
N GLY A 87 -10.32 8.22 -8.24
CA GLY A 87 -9.49 9.12 -7.44
C GLY A 87 -8.54 8.37 -6.51
N PHE A 88 -9.00 7.25 -5.95
CA PHE A 88 -8.16 6.36 -5.15
C PHE A 88 -7.01 5.76 -5.99
N ILE A 89 -7.28 5.26 -7.20
CA ILE A 89 -6.26 4.78 -8.15
C ILE A 89 -5.26 5.88 -8.48
N LYS A 90 -5.72 7.11 -8.75
CA LYS A 90 -4.83 8.26 -9.01
C LYS A 90 -3.91 8.57 -7.83
N SER A 91 -4.43 8.48 -6.62
CA SER A 91 -3.63 8.67 -5.39
C SER A 91 -2.57 7.58 -5.21
N ALA A 92 -2.92 6.32 -5.45
CA ALA A 92 -1.97 5.21 -5.45
C ALA A 92 -0.89 5.40 -6.53
N LYS A 93 -1.28 5.85 -7.72
CA LYS A 93 -0.34 6.15 -8.81
C LYS A 93 0.62 7.29 -8.46
N ALA A 94 0.15 8.34 -7.82
CA ALA A 94 1.01 9.43 -7.35
C ALA A 94 2.06 8.93 -6.35
N ASN A 95 1.68 8.04 -5.43
CA ASN A 95 2.61 7.42 -4.49
C ASN A 95 3.63 6.54 -5.22
N GLN A 96 3.20 5.73 -6.20
CA GLN A 96 4.08 4.92 -7.03
C GLN A 96 5.14 5.77 -7.72
N LEU A 97 4.74 6.87 -8.38
CA LEU A 97 5.65 7.73 -9.12
C LEU A 97 6.64 8.48 -8.21
N ALA A 98 6.18 8.91 -7.03
CA ALA A 98 7.07 9.55 -6.05
C ALA A 98 8.13 8.57 -5.52
N ALA A 99 7.76 7.33 -5.24
CA ALA A 99 8.70 6.28 -4.84
C ALA A 99 9.70 5.95 -5.96
N GLN A 100 9.23 5.89 -7.21
CA GLN A 100 10.08 5.68 -8.38
C GLN A 100 11.13 6.78 -8.54
N LYS A 101 10.74 8.05 -8.41
CA LYS A 101 11.66 9.19 -8.49
C LYS A 101 12.76 9.09 -7.43
N LEU A 102 12.38 8.80 -6.19
CA LEU A 102 13.34 8.66 -5.08
C LEU A 102 14.31 7.49 -5.34
N LYS A 103 13.81 6.35 -5.80
CA LYS A 103 14.63 5.20 -6.20
C LYS A 103 15.66 5.59 -7.27
N LEU A 104 15.21 6.23 -8.34
CA LEU A 104 16.08 6.61 -9.45
C LEU A 104 17.17 7.60 -9.02
N ALA A 105 16.84 8.60 -8.19
CA ALA A 105 17.81 9.55 -7.68
C ALA A 105 18.87 8.85 -6.80
N ALA A 106 18.46 7.90 -5.97
CA ALA A 106 19.39 7.11 -5.14
C ALA A 106 20.30 6.22 -6.02
N GLN A 107 19.77 5.61 -7.08
CA GLN A 107 20.55 4.77 -8.01
C GLN A 107 21.68 5.53 -8.73
N VAL A 108 21.47 6.82 -9.01
CA VAL A 108 22.48 7.68 -9.65
C VAL A 108 23.21 8.60 -8.66
N ASN A 109 23.01 8.37 -7.37
CA ASN A 109 23.69 9.06 -6.27
C ASN A 109 23.46 10.59 -6.24
N GLU A 110 22.26 11.04 -6.61
CA GLU A 110 21.83 12.46 -6.56
C GLU A 110 21.45 12.86 -5.11
N ILE A 111 22.42 12.89 -4.20
CA ILE A 111 22.23 13.07 -2.76
C ILE A 111 21.44 14.36 -2.44
N GLU A 112 21.71 15.42 -3.14
CA GLU A 112 21.06 16.74 -2.93
C GLU A 112 19.55 16.73 -3.22
N LYS A 113 19.06 15.79 -4.02
CA LYS A 113 17.63 15.65 -4.35
C LYS A 113 16.85 14.79 -3.35
N LEU A 114 17.53 13.93 -2.59
CA LEU A 114 16.86 12.90 -1.78
C LEU A 114 15.89 13.48 -0.76
N ASN A 115 16.24 14.57 -0.06
CA ASN A 115 15.34 15.19 0.92
C ASN A 115 14.04 15.71 0.28
N GLY A 116 14.14 16.37 -0.86
CA GLY A 116 12.97 16.87 -1.58
C GLY A 116 12.08 15.74 -2.08
N LEU A 117 12.67 14.69 -2.64
CA LEU A 117 11.95 13.53 -3.15
C LEU A 117 11.33 12.68 -2.04
N PHE A 118 12.01 12.55 -0.90
CA PHE A 118 11.43 11.89 0.28
C PHE A 118 10.21 12.66 0.83
N ASN A 119 10.29 13.99 0.87
CA ASN A 119 9.17 14.83 1.25
C ASN A 119 8.01 14.71 0.25
N GLU A 120 8.28 14.67 -1.05
CA GLU A 120 7.27 14.42 -2.09
C GLU A 120 6.56 13.08 -1.84
N LEU A 121 7.32 12.00 -1.62
CA LEU A 121 6.77 10.68 -1.30
C LEU A 121 5.92 10.71 -0.03
N SER A 122 6.41 11.31 1.05
CA SER A 122 5.65 11.45 2.31
C SER A 122 4.34 12.22 2.12
N ASN A 123 4.34 13.26 1.28
CA ASN A 123 3.16 14.05 0.99
C ASN A 123 2.10 13.28 0.21
N THR A 124 2.48 12.34 -0.66
CA THR A 124 1.52 11.46 -1.34
C THR A 124 0.77 10.57 -0.35
N CYS A 125 1.47 10.04 0.67
CA CYS A 125 0.84 9.26 1.75
C CYS A 125 -0.19 10.10 2.52
N LYS A 126 0.20 11.31 2.93
CA LYS A 126 -0.68 12.23 3.68
C LYS A 126 -1.90 12.64 2.86
N SER A 127 -1.72 12.94 1.58
CA SER A 127 -2.80 13.37 0.69
C SER A 127 -3.83 12.26 0.49
N CYS A 128 -3.38 11.04 0.22
CA CYS A 128 -4.24 9.88 0.09
C CYS A 128 -5.01 9.60 1.40
N HIS A 129 -4.32 9.62 2.55
CA HIS A 129 -4.95 9.39 3.85
C HIS A 129 -6.03 10.41 4.19
N ARG A 130 -5.87 11.69 3.82
CA ARG A 130 -6.91 12.70 4.05
C ARG A 130 -8.24 12.39 3.34
N SER A 131 -8.18 11.74 2.20
CA SER A 131 -9.36 11.47 1.38
C SER A 131 -9.96 10.08 1.59
N TYR A 132 -9.13 9.10 1.94
CA TYR A 132 -9.48 7.68 1.86
C TYR A 132 -9.25 6.88 3.15
N LYS A 133 -8.81 7.52 4.23
CA LYS A 133 -8.63 6.90 5.54
C LYS A 133 -9.52 7.57 6.58
N ASN A 134 -10.17 6.74 7.46
CA ASN A 134 -10.90 7.20 8.64
C ASN A 134 -9.96 7.46 9.82
#